data_9362758868bc24d4a65677b7bfa99455
#
_entry.id   9362758868bc24d4a65677b7bfa99455
#
_cell.length_a   1.000
_cell.length_b   1.000
_cell.length_c   1.000
_cell.angle_alpha   90.00
_cell.angle_beta   90.00
_cell.angle_gamma   90.00
#
_symmetry.space_group_name_H-M   'P 1'
#
loop_
_entity.id
_entity.type
_entity.pdbx_description
1 polymer ?
#
loop_
_entity_poly.entity_id
_entity_poly.type
_entity_poly.pdbx_seq_one_letter_code
_entity_poly.pdbx_strand_id
1 'polypeptide(L)'
;MPEPEYREDSDYVKSVKADAMFDSSRYEVKPINLERIPAMFSQRGLSNETVKDLAPFISLIRDKRNEKFDGYNIGFPYTNGKEETIKGYEIRGHGGYKSKAAGTDSTSSAWAADLSNGNEGLVKSVFFCESAFDAMAFYQMNKTQLGKDVALVSLGGTFSDKQIIGVMNRFPHARAYDCFDNDLAGRIYGLRMMALLEGVPMKINKKGDSLQVEAKGKPFELNTERSLLAQVSKHLSIRYKMGQWLPPKAFKDWNDCLMNKPMEVIHTPHKDERNQNLTERRKSGLKM
;
A
#
# COMPACT_ATOMS: atom_id res chain seq x y z
N MET A 1 21.45 -19.65 -23.66
CA MET A 1 21.71 -18.69 -22.56
C MET A 1 20.72 -19.01 -21.47
N PRO A 2 21.11 -19.24 -20.22
CA PRO A 2 20.15 -19.47 -19.14
C PRO A 2 19.44 -18.17 -18.85
N GLU A 3 18.11 -18.26 -18.68
CA GLU A 3 17.26 -17.16 -18.24
C GLU A 3 17.68 -16.69 -16.84
N PRO A 4 17.64 -15.38 -16.56
CA PRO A 4 17.95 -14.89 -15.23
C PRO A 4 16.90 -15.40 -14.23
N GLU A 5 17.34 -16.21 -13.27
CA GLU A 5 16.55 -16.48 -12.06
C GLU A 5 16.16 -15.14 -11.42
N TYR A 6 14.87 -14.91 -11.28
CA TYR A 6 14.34 -13.81 -10.48
C TYR A 6 14.69 -14.10 -9.01
N ARG A 7 15.83 -13.58 -8.59
CA ARG A 7 16.18 -13.54 -7.18
C ARG A 7 15.23 -12.55 -6.54
N GLU A 8 14.48 -13.00 -5.55
CA GLU A 8 13.81 -12.09 -4.64
C GLU A 8 14.81 -11.01 -4.22
N ASP A 9 14.39 -9.73 -4.25
CA ASP A 9 15.17 -8.59 -3.76
C ASP A 9 15.44 -8.63 -2.23
N SER A 10 15.47 -9.84 -1.66
CA SER A 10 15.89 -10.10 -0.28
C SER A 10 17.33 -9.66 -0.02
N ASP A 11 18.16 -9.62 -1.05
CA ASP A 11 19.57 -9.25 -0.88
C ASP A 11 19.82 -7.73 -0.90
N TYR A 12 18.95 -6.93 -1.52
CA TYR A 12 19.02 -5.48 -1.39
C TYR A 12 18.59 -5.00 0.00
N VAL A 13 17.65 -5.70 0.63
CA VAL A 13 17.25 -5.44 2.02
C VAL A 13 18.33 -5.91 3.00
N LYS A 14 19.13 -6.92 2.66
CA LYS A 14 20.23 -7.43 3.50
C LYS A 14 21.48 -6.55 3.49
N SER A 15 21.68 -5.68 2.50
CA SER A 15 22.81 -4.74 2.46
C SER A 15 22.59 -3.48 3.32
N VAL A 16 21.36 -3.19 3.73
CA VAL A 16 21.06 -2.18 4.75
C VAL A 16 21.26 -2.83 6.10
N LYS A 17 22.49 -2.65 6.66
CA LYS A 17 22.93 -3.05 7.99
C LYS A 17 21.80 -3.59 8.87
N ALA A 18 21.72 -4.92 8.98
CA ALA A 18 21.06 -5.58 10.08
C ALA A 18 21.45 -4.83 11.38
N ASP A 19 20.45 -4.60 12.25
CA ASP A 19 20.61 -4.32 13.69
C ASP A 19 20.68 -2.87 14.19
N ALA A 20 20.41 -1.84 13.45
CA ALA A 20 20.11 -0.57 14.13
C ALA A 20 18.62 -0.52 14.49
N MET A 21 18.27 -0.80 15.74
CA MET A 21 16.91 -0.48 16.25
C MET A 21 16.61 1.01 16.05
N PHE A 22 15.34 1.35 15.90
CA PHE A 22 14.91 2.73 15.77
C PHE A 22 15.40 3.55 16.98
N ASP A 23 16.22 4.57 16.71
CA ASP A 23 16.73 5.51 17.70
C ASP A 23 15.89 6.79 17.65
N SER A 24 14.92 6.90 18.55
CA SER A 24 14.06 8.09 18.64
C SER A 24 14.82 9.37 18.96
N SER A 25 15.98 9.26 19.67
CA SER A 25 16.81 10.42 20.03
C SER A 25 17.40 11.14 18.83
N ARG A 26 17.51 10.46 17.69
CA ARG A 26 17.96 11.00 16.39
C ARG A 26 16.96 11.99 15.80
N TYR A 27 15.70 11.88 16.16
CA TYR A 27 14.64 12.66 15.50
C TYR A 27 14.07 13.71 16.45
N GLU A 28 13.77 14.89 15.88
CA GLU A 28 12.91 15.87 16.51
C GLU A 28 11.50 15.67 15.97
N VAL A 29 10.54 15.48 16.87
CA VAL A 29 9.15 15.17 16.53
C VAL A 29 8.24 16.21 17.18
N LYS A 30 7.30 16.73 16.40
CA LYS A 30 6.31 17.73 16.84
C LYS A 30 4.91 17.34 16.37
N PRO A 31 3.86 17.70 17.11
CA PRO A 31 2.49 17.54 16.61
C PRO A 31 2.25 18.46 15.42
N ILE A 32 1.24 18.13 14.61
CA ILE A 32 0.74 19.00 13.54
C ILE A 32 0.12 20.25 14.16
N ASN A 33 0.56 21.42 13.72
CA ASN A 33 -0.09 22.69 14.06
C ASN A 33 -1.36 22.84 13.21
N LEU A 34 -2.52 22.75 13.84
CA LEU A 34 -3.83 22.79 13.17
C LEU A 34 -4.21 24.21 12.67
N GLU A 35 -3.57 25.25 13.18
CA GLU A 35 -3.71 26.63 12.67
C GLU A 35 -2.85 26.87 11.43
N ARG A 36 -1.75 26.13 11.30
CA ARG A 36 -0.80 26.23 10.18
C ARG A 36 -0.47 24.85 9.64
N ILE A 37 -1.46 24.23 8.98
CA ILE A 37 -1.30 22.93 8.36
C ILE A 37 -0.28 22.97 7.22
N PRO A 38 0.71 22.03 7.18
CA PRO A 38 1.72 22.02 6.13
C PRO A 38 1.12 21.84 4.73
N ALA A 39 1.59 22.67 3.77
CA ALA A 39 1.12 22.64 2.38
C ALA A 39 1.32 21.28 1.69
N MET A 40 2.19 20.41 2.20
CA MET A 40 2.36 19.06 1.69
C MET A 40 1.07 18.24 1.66
N PHE A 41 0.13 18.50 2.58
CA PHE A 41 -1.17 17.82 2.58
C PHE A 41 -2.07 18.31 1.43
N SER A 42 -2.19 19.63 1.25
CA SER A 42 -2.99 20.20 0.16
C SER A 42 -2.41 19.88 -1.22
N GLN A 43 -1.09 19.75 -1.35
CA GLN A 43 -0.41 19.30 -2.57
C GLN A 43 -0.78 17.86 -2.94
N ARG A 44 -1.30 17.08 -2.00
CA ARG A 44 -1.84 15.72 -2.17
C ARG A 44 -3.38 15.68 -2.22
N GLY A 45 -4.02 16.84 -2.36
CA GLY A 45 -5.49 16.95 -2.42
C GLY A 45 -6.18 16.78 -1.06
N LEU A 46 -5.41 16.66 0.02
CA LEU A 46 -5.97 16.45 1.35
C LEU A 46 -6.50 17.77 1.94
N SER A 47 -7.74 17.74 2.40
CA SER A 47 -8.39 18.88 3.03
C SER A 47 -7.88 19.11 4.44
N ASN A 48 -7.96 20.35 4.92
CA ASN A 48 -7.62 20.68 6.30
C ASN A 48 -8.47 19.91 7.31
N GLU A 49 -9.72 19.61 6.98
CA GLU A 49 -10.62 18.81 7.83
C GLU A 49 -10.09 17.38 7.98
N THR A 50 -9.73 16.72 6.88
CA THR A 50 -9.12 15.38 6.93
C THR A 50 -7.83 15.35 7.75
N VAL A 51 -6.99 16.38 7.59
CA VAL A 51 -5.76 16.49 8.39
C VAL A 51 -6.08 16.70 9.87
N LYS A 52 -7.10 17.50 10.22
CA LYS A 52 -7.53 17.69 11.62
C LYS A 52 -8.05 16.40 12.24
N ASP A 53 -8.86 15.64 11.49
CA ASP A 53 -9.40 14.36 11.96
C ASP A 53 -8.30 13.34 12.28
N LEU A 54 -7.22 13.34 11.47
CA LEU A 54 -6.13 12.38 11.57
C LEU A 54 -4.87 12.91 12.28
N ALA A 55 -4.86 14.19 12.71
CA ALA A 55 -3.72 14.82 13.35
C ALA A 55 -3.17 14.07 14.59
N PRO A 56 -4.00 13.40 15.43
CA PRO A 56 -3.48 12.60 16.54
C PRO A 56 -2.54 11.46 16.13
N PHE A 57 -2.63 11.01 14.87
CA PHE A 57 -1.87 9.88 14.33
C PHE A 57 -0.73 10.32 13.42
N ILE A 58 -0.45 11.61 13.31
CA ILE A 58 0.53 12.18 12.37
C ILE A 58 1.43 13.14 13.15
N SER A 59 2.70 13.20 12.76
CA SER A 59 3.68 14.09 13.35
C SER A 59 4.45 14.86 12.28
N LEU A 60 5.06 15.96 12.66
CA LEU A 60 6.18 16.54 11.95
C LEU A 60 7.47 15.92 12.47
N ILE A 61 8.35 15.49 11.58
CA ILE A 61 9.59 14.81 11.92
C ILE A 61 10.78 15.42 11.19
N ARG A 62 11.87 15.63 11.92
CA ARG A 62 13.16 16.11 11.40
C ARG A 62 14.28 15.18 11.88
N ASP A 63 15.14 14.72 10.97
CA ASP A 63 16.35 14.02 11.31
C ASP A 63 17.42 15.03 11.73
N LYS A 64 17.82 15.05 13.02
CA LYS A 64 18.83 15.95 13.57
C LYS A 64 20.23 15.73 13.00
N ARG A 65 20.49 14.58 12.38
CA ARG A 65 21.76 14.26 11.72
C ARG A 65 21.81 14.74 10.27
N ASN A 66 20.69 15.21 9.72
CA ASN A 66 20.65 15.73 8.37
C ASN A 66 20.87 17.24 8.34
N GLU A 67 22.13 17.65 8.34
CA GLU A 67 22.54 19.06 8.32
C GLU A 67 22.12 19.79 7.03
N LYS A 68 21.83 19.05 5.95
CA LYS A 68 21.44 19.61 4.65
C LYS A 68 19.96 20.01 4.57
N PHE A 69 19.14 19.56 5.52
CA PHE A 69 17.71 19.83 5.55
C PHE A 69 17.26 20.20 6.96
N ASP A 70 17.00 21.48 7.16
CA ASP A 70 16.53 22.03 8.45
C ASP A 70 15.00 22.11 8.56
N GLY A 71 14.29 21.49 7.63
CA GLY A 71 12.83 21.45 7.61
C GLY A 71 12.24 20.21 8.30
N TYR A 72 10.92 20.20 8.39
CA TYR A 72 10.18 19.03 8.85
C TYR A 72 9.49 18.33 7.67
N ASN A 73 9.55 17.03 7.71
CA ASN A 73 8.73 16.13 6.91
C ASN A 73 7.48 15.71 7.69
N ILE A 74 6.53 15.10 7.01
CA ILE A 74 5.40 14.43 7.65
C ILE A 74 5.87 13.04 8.08
N GLY A 75 5.63 12.70 9.35
CA GLY A 75 5.93 11.40 9.94
C GLY A 75 4.66 10.67 10.35
N PHE A 76 4.55 9.43 9.94
CA PHE A 76 3.48 8.52 10.31
C PHE A 76 4.09 7.47 11.25
N PRO A 77 3.79 7.52 12.57
CA PRO A 77 4.43 6.67 13.57
C PRO A 77 4.01 5.21 13.41
N TYR A 78 4.99 4.32 13.42
CA TYR A 78 4.78 2.88 13.40
C TYR A 78 4.73 2.34 14.83
N THR A 79 3.71 1.56 15.13
CA THR A 79 3.54 0.83 16.39
C THR A 79 3.30 -0.65 16.12
N ASN A 80 3.61 -1.49 17.10
CA ASN A 80 3.42 -2.94 16.99
C ASN A 80 2.21 -3.37 17.84
N GLY A 81 1.11 -3.71 17.17
CA GLY A 81 -0.12 -4.17 17.84
C GLY A 81 -0.61 -3.17 18.88
N LYS A 82 -0.78 -3.62 20.13
CA LYS A 82 -1.22 -2.79 21.26
C LYS A 82 -0.13 -1.94 21.92
N GLU A 83 1.11 -2.11 21.50
CA GLU A 83 2.20 -1.33 22.07
C GLU A 83 2.11 0.12 21.58
N GLU A 84 2.07 1.08 22.50
CA GLU A 84 2.12 2.52 22.19
C GLU A 84 3.54 2.98 21.81
N THR A 85 4.55 2.16 22.10
CA THR A 85 5.94 2.49 21.77
C THR A 85 6.14 2.61 20.27
N ILE A 86 6.61 3.79 19.84
CA ILE A 86 6.92 4.05 18.44
C ILE A 86 8.17 3.25 18.05
N LYS A 87 8.04 2.43 17.02
CA LYS A 87 9.08 1.57 16.45
C LYS A 87 9.67 2.13 15.15
N GLY A 88 9.33 3.37 14.79
CA GLY A 88 9.79 4.06 13.60
C GLY A 88 8.74 4.96 12.97
N TYR A 89 9.04 5.42 11.77
CA TYR A 89 8.12 6.28 11.00
C TYR A 89 8.19 5.98 9.51
N GLU A 90 7.05 5.98 8.85
CA GLU A 90 6.97 6.29 7.43
C GLU A 90 7.12 7.81 7.28
N ILE A 91 7.98 8.28 6.36
CA ILE A 91 8.30 9.70 6.18
C ILE A 91 7.87 10.14 4.78
N ARG A 92 7.20 11.28 4.71
CA ARG A 92 6.80 11.94 3.47
C ARG A 92 7.24 13.39 3.49
N GLY A 93 7.85 13.85 2.42
CA GLY A 93 8.40 15.19 2.31
C GLY A 93 8.05 15.88 1.00
N HIS A 94 8.66 17.06 0.80
CA HIS A 94 8.51 17.83 -0.42
C HIS A 94 9.08 17.10 -1.65
N GLY A 95 8.59 17.47 -2.85
CA GLY A 95 9.12 16.93 -4.11
C GLY A 95 8.93 15.42 -4.29
N GLY A 96 7.95 14.83 -3.61
CA GLY A 96 7.72 13.40 -3.68
C GLY A 96 8.64 12.54 -2.80
N TYR A 97 9.44 13.15 -1.91
CA TYR A 97 10.31 12.44 -1.00
C TYR A 97 9.52 11.44 -0.14
N LYS A 98 9.93 10.18 -0.20
CA LYS A 98 9.39 9.07 0.59
C LYS A 98 10.52 8.24 1.17
N SER A 99 10.43 7.91 2.45
CA SER A 99 11.42 7.11 3.15
C SER A 99 10.79 6.47 4.39
N LYS A 100 11.58 5.66 5.07
CA LYS A 100 11.33 5.27 6.47
C LYS A 100 12.45 5.84 7.33
N ALA A 101 12.14 6.19 8.58
CA ALA A 101 13.16 6.56 9.55
C ALA A 101 14.15 5.41 9.74
N ALA A 102 15.44 5.72 9.90
CA ALA A 102 16.45 4.68 10.03
C ALA A 102 16.15 3.80 11.25
N GLY A 103 16.25 2.49 11.07
CA GLY A 103 15.93 1.50 12.11
C GLY A 103 14.44 1.25 12.33
N THR A 104 13.54 1.80 11.49
CA THR A 104 12.10 1.51 11.55
C THR A 104 11.84 0.02 11.45
N ASP A 105 11.13 -0.54 12.44
CA ASP A 105 10.63 -1.92 12.36
C ASP A 105 9.52 -2.03 11.32
N SER A 106 9.90 -2.30 10.07
CA SER A 106 8.98 -2.55 8.97
C SER A 106 8.52 -4.01 8.91
N THR A 107 8.98 -4.85 9.82
CA THR A 107 8.64 -6.27 9.84
C THR A 107 7.41 -6.56 10.67
N SER A 108 7.27 -5.89 11.83
CA SER A 108 6.15 -6.17 12.74
C SER A 108 5.32 -4.94 13.10
N SER A 109 5.71 -3.75 12.66
CA SER A 109 5.04 -2.50 12.99
C SER A 109 4.45 -1.84 11.75
N ALA A 110 3.36 -1.10 11.94
CA ALA A 110 2.66 -0.35 10.90
C ALA A 110 2.13 0.97 11.46
N TRP A 111 1.81 1.93 10.60
CA TRP A 111 1.00 3.06 10.98
C TRP A 111 -0.46 2.65 11.06
N ALA A 112 -1.12 3.00 12.16
CA ALA A 112 -2.55 2.77 12.34
C ALA A 112 -3.22 3.99 12.97
N ALA A 113 -4.27 4.51 12.32
CA ALA A 113 -5.15 5.54 12.84
C ALA A 113 -6.46 4.90 13.30
N ASP A 114 -6.61 4.77 14.61
CA ASP A 114 -7.81 4.26 15.27
C ASP A 114 -8.81 5.40 15.53
N LEU A 115 -9.89 5.44 14.75
CA LEU A 115 -10.91 6.48 14.83
C LEU A 115 -11.98 6.21 15.91
N SER A 116 -11.86 5.13 16.67
CA SER A 116 -12.77 4.77 17.77
C SER A 116 -12.52 5.56 19.07
N ASN A 117 -11.65 6.60 19.03
CA ASN A 117 -11.21 7.38 20.20
C ASN A 117 -10.53 6.51 21.28
N GLY A 118 -9.70 5.57 20.86
CA GLY A 118 -8.94 4.69 21.77
C GLY A 118 -9.72 3.50 22.30
N ASN A 119 -10.95 3.28 21.85
CA ASN A 119 -11.72 2.09 22.19
C ASN A 119 -11.55 1.00 21.12
N GLU A 120 -10.38 0.38 21.11
CA GLU A 120 -10.00 -0.64 20.14
C GLU A 120 -11.01 -1.79 20.00
N GLY A 121 -11.71 -2.12 21.07
CA GLY A 121 -12.76 -3.16 21.07
C GLY A 121 -14.00 -2.80 20.26
N LEU A 122 -14.19 -1.51 19.96
CA LEU A 122 -15.29 -1.04 19.11
C LEU A 122 -14.95 -1.01 17.62
N VAL A 123 -13.69 -1.16 17.24
CA VAL A 123 -13.29 -1.16 15.84
C VAL A 123 -13.88 -2.39 15.13
N LYS A 124 -14.71 -2.15 14.12
CA LYS A 124 -15.38 -3.19 13.31
C LYS A 124 -14.75 -3.39 11.94
N SER A 125 -14.01 -2.39 11.47
CA SER A 125 -13.40 -2.42 10.14
C SER A 125 -11.99 -1.87 10.17
N VAL A 126 -11.05 -2.59 9.55
CA VAL A 126 -9.66 -2.18 9.36
C VAL A 126 -9.36 -2.11 7.88
N PHE A 127 -8.96 -0.93 7.40
CA PHE A 127 -8.67 -0.66 6.00
C PHE A 127 -7.16 -0.60 5.76
N PHE A 128 -6.62 -1.55 5.00
CA PHE A 128 -5.20 -1.69 4.72
C PHE A 128 -4.85 -1.03 3.39
N CYS A 129 -3.98 -0.03 3.43
CA CYS A 129 -3.45 0.69 2.28
C CYS A 129 -1.93 0.49 2.17
N GLU A 130 -1.36 0.73 0.98
CA GLU A 130 0.08 0.65 0.78
C GLU A 130 0.82 1.83 1.42
N SER A 131 0.23 3.03 1.42
CA SER A 131 0.83 4.20 2.04
C SER A 131 -0.16 4.97 2.92
N ALA A 132 0.38 5.77 3.84
CA ALA A 132 -0.43 6.59 4.72
C ALA A 132 -1.20 7.68 3.95
N PHE A 133 -0.66 8.23 2.85
CA PHE A 133 -1.40 9.17 2.02
C PHE A 133 -2.58 8.51 1.29
N ASP A 134 -2.46 7.25 0.88
CA ASP A 134 -3.59 6.50 0.29
C ASP A 134 -4.66 6.25 1.33
N ALA A 135 -4.28 5.89 2.55
CA ALA A 135 -5.22 5.73 3.66
C ALA A 135 -5.95 7.04 4.00
N MET A 136 -5.23 8.19 4.01
CA MET A 136 -5.84 9.51 4.23
C MET A 136 -6.77 9.90 3.08
N ALA A 137 -6.40 9.63 1.82
CA ALA A 137 -7.21 9.89 0.65
C ALA A 137 -8.48 9.01 0.65
N PHE A 138 -8.32 7.73 0.93
CA PHE A 138 -9.45 6.81 1.14
C PHE A 138 -10.42 7.35 2.18
N TYR A 139 -9.92 7.76 3.35
CA TYR A 139 -10.74 8.33 4.40
C TYR A 139 -11.48 9.58 3.92
N GLN A 140 -10.78 10.54 3.32
CA GLN A 140 -11.39 11.78 2.83
C GLN A 140 -12.55 11.53 1.87
N MET A 141 -12.37 10.58 0.96
CA MET A 141 -13.37 10.28 -0.07
C MET A 141 -14.56 9.49 0.46
N ASN A 142 -14.38 8.75 1.54
CA ASN A 142 -15.38 7.80 2.02
C ASN A 142 -15.89 8.10 3.43
N LYS A 143 -15.41 9.15 4.12
CA LYS A 143 -15.71 9.39 5.54
C LYS A 143 -17.21 9.52 5.86
N THR A 144 -18.03 9.94 4.92
CA THR A 144 -19.50 10.00 5.11
C THR A 144 -20.15 8.62 5.18
N GLN A 145 -19.47 7.59 4.65
CA GLN A 145 -19.91 6.19 4.67
C GLN A 145 -19.22 5.40 5.80
N LEU A 146 -18.12 5.93 6.33
CA LEU A 146 -17.37 5.33 7.43
C LEU A 146 -17.91 5.81 8.76
N GLY A 147 -18.13 4.89 9.70
CA GLY A 147 -18.39 5.23 11.11
C GLY A 147 -17.10 5.63 11.84
N LYS A 148 -17.22 5.78 13.16
CA LYS A 148 -16.06 5.96 14.05
C LYS A 148 -15.45 4.64 14.51
N ASP A 149 -16.06 3.52 14.15
CA ASP A 149 -15.64 2.16 14.49
C ASP A 149 -14.69 1.56 13.44
N VAL A 150 -13.75 2.39 12.94
CA VAL A 150 -12.82 2.02 11.89
C VAL A 150 -11.38 2.35 12.26
N ALA A 151 -10.45 1.56 11.73
CA ALA A 151 -9.02 1.87 11.74
C ALA A 151 -8.48 1.92 10.30
N LEU A 152 -7.63 2.91 10.05
CA LEU A 152 -6.89 3.06 8.79
C LEU A 152 -5.47 2.60 9.02
N VAL A 153 -4.90 1.83 8.11
CA VAL A 153 -3.57 1.25 8.24
C VAL A 153 -2.74 1.52 6.99
N SER A 154 -1.50 1.96 7.19
CA SER A 154 -0.47 1.96 6.14
C SER A 154 0.59 0.93 6.47
N LEU A 155 0.91 0.08 5.49
CA LEU A 155 1.98 -0.91 5.59
C LEU A 155 3.33 -0.36 5.10
N GLY A 156 3.31 0.81 4.43
CA GLY A 156 4.50 1.51 3.94
C GLY A 156 5.17 0.81 2.75
N GLY A 157 4.39 0.21 1.88
CA GLY A 157 4.82 -0.54 0.70
C GLY A 157 4.70 -2.05 0.90
N THR A 158 5.72 -2.81 0.48
CA THR A 158 5.74 -4.27 0.70
C THR A 158 5.62 -4.61 2.18
N PHE A 159 4.70 -5.47 2.53
CA PHE A 159 4.41 -5.85 3.90
C PHE A 159 4.91 -7.26 4.26
N SER A 160 5.08 -7.48 5.56
CA SER A 160 5.25 -8.81 6.15
C SER A 160 3.94 -9.31 6.76
N ASP A 161 3.81 -10.62 6.89
CA ASP A 161 2.66 -11.25 7.54
C ASP A 161 2.50 -10.79 8.99
N LYS A 162 3.61 -10.51 9.70
CA LYS A 162 3.60 -10.05 11.09
C LYS A 162 2.93 -8.67 11.25
N GLN A 163 3.04 -7.77 10.26
CA GLN A 163 2.35 -6.49 10.29
C GLN A 163 0.83 -6.69 10.26
N ILE A 164 0.31 -7.50 9.32
CA ILE A 164 -1.13 -7.80 9.23
C ILE A 164 -1.63 -8.47 10.51
N ILE A 165 -0.92 -9.51 10.97
CA ILE A 165 -1.28 -10.25 12.20
C ILE A 165 -1.27 -9.31 13.41
N GLY A 166 -0.25 -8.47 13.56
CA GLY A 166 -0.14 -7.50 14.66
C GLY A 166 -1.32 -6.54 14.71
N VAL A 167 -1.69 -5.98 13.55
CA VAL A 167 -2.85 -5.09 13.44
C VAL A 167 -4.15 -5.84 13.75
N MET A 168 -4.35 -7.02 13.20
CA MET A 168 -5.58 -7.80 13.46
C MET A 168 -5.68 -8.28 14.91
N ASN A 169 -4.56 -8.54 15.58
CA ASN A 169 -4.54 -8.84 17.02
C ASN A 169 -4.90 -7.61 17.88
N ARG A 170 -4.56 -6.41 17.41
CA ARG A 170 -5.01 -5.16 18.04
C ARG A 170 -6.52 -4.98 17.91
N PHE A 171 -7.10 -5.33 16.75
CA PHE A 171 -8.51 -5.19 16.44
C PHE A 171 -9.18 -6.55 16.18
N PRO A 172 -9.32 -7.43 17.21
CA PRO A 172 -9.66 -8.84 17.01
C PRO A 172 -11.08 -9.08 16.50
N HIS A 173 -11.97 -8.11 16.65
CA HIS A 173 -13.37 -8.19 16.21
C HIS A 173 -13.61 -7.51 14.86
N ALA A 174 -12.58 -6.89 14.32
CA ALA A 174 -12.71 -6.14 13.07
C ALA A 174 -12.64 -7.03 11.85
N ARG A 175 -13.36 -6.63 10.80
CA ARG A 175 -13.19 -7.17 9.46
C ARG A 175 -12.07 -6.42 8.76
N ALA A 176 -11.15 -7.14 8.14
CA ALA A 176 -10.11 -6.57 7.29
C ALA A 176 -10.66 -6.19 5.91
N TYR A 177 -10.21 -5.06 5.38
CA TYR A 177 -10.50 -4.61 4.03
C TYR A 177 -9.20 -4.33 3.27
N ASP A 178 -9.12 -4.88 2.07
CA ASP A 178 -8.09 -4.60 1.06
C ASP A 178 -8.43 -3.27 0.37
N CYS A 179 -7.59 -2.27 0.59
CA CYS A 179 -7.65 -0.94 -0.03
C CYS A 179 -6.35 -0.64 -0.80
N PHE A 180 -5.63 -1.69 -1.25
CA PHE A 180 -4.37 -1.58 -1.98
C PHE A 180 -4.55 -0.99 -3.38
N ASP A 181 -3.42 -0.71 -4.03
CA ASP A 181 -3.38 -0.17 -5.38
C ASP A 181 -4.05 -1.10 -6.41
N ASN A 182 -4.55 -0.51 -7.50
CA ASN A 182 -5.14 -1.26 -8.61
C ASN A 182 -4.08 -1.92 -9.53
N ASP A 183 -2.80 -1.64 -9.34
CA ASP A 183 -1.76 -2.28 -10.12
C ASP A 183 -1.58 -3.77 -9.75
N LEU A 184 -0.78 -4.50 -10.52
CA LEU A 184 -0.59 -5.93 -10.28
C LEU A 184 0.02 -6.22 -8.90
N ALA A 185 0.89 -5.35 -8.41
CA ALA A 185 1.54 -5.53 -7.10
C ALA A 185 0.50 -5.42 -5.97
N GLY A 186 -0.33 -4.36 -5.97
CA GLY A 186 -1.40 -4.19 -4.97
C GLY A 186 -2.41 -5.33 -4.99
N ARG A 187 -2.76 -5.81 -6.20
CA ARG A 187 -3.67 -6.96 -6.34
C ARG A 187 -3.07 -8.27 -5.82
N ILE A 188 -1.75 -8.46 -5.96
CA ILE A 188 -1.03 -9.58 -5.35
C ILE A 188 -1.00 -9.41 -3.83
N TYR A 189 -0.86 -8.18 -3.32
CA TYR A 189 -0.92 -7.92 -1.88
C TYR A 189 -2.29 -8.26 -1.29
N GLY A 190 -3.37 -7.89 -1.94
CA GLY A 190 -4.72 -8.31 -1.55
C GLY A 190 -4.86 -9.84 -1.51
N LEU A 191 -4.30 -10.54 -2.49
CA LEU A 191 -4.31 -12.00 -2.52
C LEU A 191 -3.48 -12.61 -1.38
N ARG A 192 -2.28 -12.06 -1.09
CA ARG A 192 -1.46 -12.51 0.04
C ARG A 192 -2.13 -12.26 1.39
N MET A 193 -2.74 -11.09 1.57
CA MET A 193 -3.49 -10.78 2.79
C MET A 193 -4.67 -11.74 2.99
N MET A 194 -5.43 -12.02 1.93
CA MET A 194 -6.50 -13.01 1.98
C MET A 194 -5.97 -14.39 2.38
N ALA A 195 -4.92 -14.86 1.74
CA ALA A 195 -4.32 -16.16 2.01
C ALA A 195 -3.88 -16.28 3.48
N LEU A 196 -3.26 -15.22 4.02
CA LEU A 196 -2.84 -15.14 5.41
C LEU A 196 -4.02 -15.21 6.38
N LEU A 197 -5.05 -14.39 6.15
CA LEU A 197 -6.21 -14.28 7.05
C LEU A 197 -7.10 -15.55 7.03
N GLU A 198 -7.12 -16.27 5.91
CA GLU A 198 -7.84 -17.55 5.79
C GLU A 198 -6.97 -18.77 6.17
N GLY A 199 -5.72 -18.56 6.58
CA GLY A 199 -4.80 -19.65 6.92
C GLY A 199 -4.51 -20.58 5.74
N VAL A 200 -4.44 -20.05 4.53
CA VAL A 200 -4.17 -20.80 3.28
C VAL A 200 -2.78 -20.46 2.77
N PRO A 201 -1.74 -21.24 3.13
CA PRO A 201 -0.41 -21.02 2.58
C PRO A 201 -0.42 -21.01 1.07
N MET A 202 0.20 -19.99 0.46
CA MET A 202 0.16 -19.78 -0.98
C MET A 202 1.51 -19.33 -1.48
N LYS A 203 2.00 -19.96 -2.55
CA LYS A 203 3.16 -19.48 -3.31
C LYS A 203 2.66 -18.84 -4.60
N ILE A 204 3.16 -17.66 -4.92
CA ILE A 204 2.75 -16.89 -6.09
C ILE A 204 3.99 -16.52 -6.88
N ASN A 205 4.06 -16.94 -8.14
CA ASN A 205 5.14 -16.62 -9.05
C ASN A 205 4.58 -15.95 -10.30
N LYS A 206 5.21 -14.87 -10.76
CA LYS A 206 4.85 -14.23 -12.02
C LYS A 206 5.45 -15.01 -13.18
N LYS A 207 4.65 -15.31 -14.21
CA LYS A 207 5.09 -15.94 -15.43
C LYS A 207 4.46 -15.24 -16.65
N GLY A 208 5.22 -14.34 -17.27
CA GLY A 208 4.68 -13.49 -18.34
C GLY A 208 3.47 -12.67 -17.87
N ASP A 209 2.34 -12.83 -18.55
CA ASP A 209 1.08 -12.12 -18.26
C ASP A 209 0.16 -12.90 -17.30
N SER A 210 0.65 -13.97 -16.69
CA SER A 210 -0.11 -14.79 -15.74
C SER A 210 0.63 -14.94 -14.41
N LEU A 211 -0.10 -15.41 -13.39
CA LEU A 211 0.45 -15.80 -12.10
C LEU A 211 0.29 -17.29 -11.92
N GLN A 212 1.40 -17.97 -11.68
CA GLN A 212 1.41 -19.36 -11.23
C GLN A 212 1.22 -19.38 -9.72
N VAL A 213 0.19 -20.07 -9.25
CA VAL A 213 -0.15 -20.19 -7.83
C VAL A 213 -0.13 -21.63 -7.41
N GLU A 214 0.50 -21.91 -6.27
CA GLU A 214 0.42 -23.19 -5.58
C GLU A 214 -0.22 -22.97 -4.21
N ALA A 215 -1.36 -23.60 -3.97
CA ALA A 215 -2.05 -23.55 -2.68
C ALA A 215 -2.77 -24.87 -2.40
N LYS A 216 -2.76 -25.32 -1.13
CA LYS A 216 -3.32 -26.63 -0.72
C LYS A 216 -2.81 -27.80 -1.56
N GLY A 217 -1.53 -27.76 -1.96
CA GLY A 217 -0.89 -28.79 -2.79
C GLY A 217 -1.40 -28.87 -4.24
N LYS A 218 -2.12 -27.83 -4.71
CA LYS A 218 -2.64 -27.75 -6.09
C LYS A 218 -2.04 -26.57 -6.81
N PRO A 219 -1.35 -26.76 -7.95
CA PRO A 219 -0.94 -25.69 -8.82
C PRO A 219 -2.11 -25.25 -9.71
N PHE A 220 -2.24 -23.95 -9.93
CA PHE A 220 -3.18 -23.36 -10.89
C PHE A 220 -2.67 -22.01 -11.38
N GLU A 221 -3.24 -21.53 -12.47
CA GLU A 221 -2.86 -20.29 -13.12
C GLU A 221 -3.96 -19.23 -12.97
N LEU A 222 -3.55 -17.99 -12.70
CA LEU A 222 -4.46 -16.85 -12.63
C LEU A 222 -4.19 -15.89 -13.77
N ASN A 223 -5.25 -15.47 -14.42
CA ASN A 223 -5.22 -14.40 -15.41
C ASN A 223 -5.15 -13.04 -14.70
N THR A 224 -4.13 -12.22 -15.02
CA THR A 224 -3.92 -10.93 -14.37
C THR A 224 -4.94 -9.86 -14.78
N GLU A 225 -5.69 -10.03 -15.86
CA GLU A 225 -6.75 -9.10 -16.30
C GLU A 225 -8.07 -9.27 -15.51
N ARG A 226 -8.20 -10.36 -14.75
CA ARG A 226 -9.40 -10.69 -13.97
C ARG A 226 -9.14 -10.55 -12.48
N SER A 227 -10.22 -10.46 -11.67
CA SER A 227 -10.09 -10.46 -10.21
C SER A 227 -9.33 -11.69 -9.72
N LEU A 228 -8.16 -11.49 -9.12
CA LEU A 228 -7.33 -12.57 -8.59
C LEU A 228 -8.04 -13.29 -7.45
N LEU A 229 -8.66 -12.54 -6.53
CA LEU A 229 -9.40 -13.12 -5.40
C LEU A 229 -10.57 -14.00 -5.86
N ALA A 230 -11.33 -13.56 -6.85
CA ALA A 230 -12.45 -14.34 -7.37
C ALA A 230 -11.98 -15.66 -8.02
N GLN A 231 -10.86 -15.61 -8.76
CA GLN A 231 -10.28 -16.79 -9.37
C GLN A 231 -9.79 -17.79 -8.31
N VAL A 232 -9.05 -17.32 -7.30
CA VAL A 232 -8.55 -18.17 -6.20
C VAL A 232 -9.72 -18.75 -5.41
N SER A 233 -10.73 -17.95 -5.08
CA SER A 233 -11.93 -18.42 -4.40
C SER A 233 -12.59 -19.59 -5.15
N LYS A 234 -12.67 -19.50 -6.48
CA LYS A 234 -13.20 -20.55 -7.35
C LYS A 234 -12.31 -21.80 -7.36
N HIS A 235 -10.99 -21.65 -7.55
CA HIS A 235 -10.04 -22.77 -7.62
C HIS A 235 -9.96 -23.56 -6.32
N LEU A 236 -10.01 -22.87 -5.18
CA LEU A 236 -9.88 -23.49 -3.86
C LEU A 236 -11.23 -23.80 -3.21
N SER A 237 -12.35 -23.43 -3.84
CA SER A 237 -13.70 -23.54 -3.28
C SER A 237 -13.80 -22.92 -1.89
N ILE A 238 -13.21 -21.75 -1.69
CA ILE A 238 -13.22 -21.02 -0.42
C ILE A 238 -14.04 -19.74 -0.53
N ARG A 239 -14.68 -19.37 0.58
CA ARG A 239 -15.31 -18.07 0.76
C ARG A 239 -14.50 -17.29 1.78
N TYR A 240 -13.73 -16.28 1.30
CA TYR A 240 -12.92 -15.44 2.18
C TYR A 240 -13.77 -14.42 2.94
N LYS A 241 -13.28 -14.05 4.14
CA LYS A 241 -14.00 -13.16 5.08
C LYS A 241 -13.65 -11.68 4.89
N MET A 242 -12.45 -11.38 4.39
CA MET A 242 -12.05 -9.99 4.16
C MET A 242 -12.94 -9.31 3.12
N GLY A 243 -13.03 -7.98 3.20
CA GLY A 243 -13.65 -7.15 2.17
C GLY A 243 -12.62 -6.60 1.19
N GLN A 244 -13.09 -6.08 0.07
CA GLN A 244 -12.30 -5.23 -0.83
C GLN A 244 -12.98 -3.88 -0.96
N TRP A 245 -12.20 -2.82 -0.86
CA TRP A 245 -12.65 -1.46 -1.15
C TRP A 245 -11.53 -0.78 -1.92
N LEU A 246 -11.48 -1.09 -3.21
CA LEU A 246 -10.41 -0.66 -4.10
C LEU A 246 -10.72 0.72 -4.70
N PRO A 247 -9.70 1.49 -5.11
CA PRO A 247 -9.90 2.69 -5.91
C PRO A 247 -10.72 2.39 -7.18
N PRO A 248 -11.44 3.36 -7.74
CA PRO A 248 -12.09 3.19 -9.04
C PRO A 248 -11.07 2.78 -10.12
N LYS A 249 -11.45 1.89 -11.03
CA LYS A 249 -10.55 1.25 -12.02
C LYS A 249 -9.70 2.22 -12.86
N ALA A 250 -10.15 3.45 -13.03
CA ALA A 250 -9.42 4.47 -13.77
C ALA A 250 -8.17 4.98 -13.02
N PHE A 251 -8.04 4.72 -11.73
CA PHE A 251 -6.97 5.26 -10.89
C PHE A 251 -6.12 4.13 -10.32
N LYS A 252 -4.82 4.42 -10.19
CA LYS A 252 -3.88 3.46 -9.62
C LYS A 252 -4.13 3.26 -8.13
N ASP A 253 -4.20 4.34 -7.39
CA ASP A 253 -4.34 4.37 -5.95
C ASP A 253 -5.37 5.41 -5.49
N TRP A 254 -5.61 5.48 -4.19
CA TRP A 254 -6.58 6.40 -3.61
C TRP A 254 -6.15 7.85 -3.68
N ASN A 255 -4.85 8.15 -3.60
CA ASN A 255 -4.36 9.51 -3.71
C ASN A 255 -4.45 10.02 -5.15
N ASP A 256 -4.15 9.18 -6.14
CA ASP A 256 -4.38 9.50 -7.55
C ASP A 256 -5.87 9.71 -7.86
N CYS A 257 -6.76 8.93 -7.25
CA CYS A 257 -8.20 9.12 -7.36
C CYS A 257 -8.63 10.48 -6.77
N LEU A 258 -8.17 10.81 -5.56
CA LEU A 258 -8.45 12.10 -4.92
C LEU A 258 -7.93 13.28 -5.73
N MET A 259 -6.77 13.14 -6.35
CA MET A 259 -6.12 14.14 -7.20
C MET A 259 -6.67 14.21 -8.62
N ASN A 260 -7.62 13.33 -8.98
CA ASN A 260 -8.15 13.13 -10.33
C ASN A 260 -7.04 12.90 -11.39
N LYS A 261 -6.10 12.01 -11.07
CA LYS A 261 -4.99 11.59 -11.93
C LYS A 261 -5.21 10.16 -12.43
N PRO A 262 -6.00 9.95 -13.49
CA PRO A 262 -6.27 8.62 -13.99
C PRO A 262 -4.99 8.00 -14.58
N MET A 263 -4.93 6.66 -14.55
CA MET A 263 -3.89 5.91 -15.23
C MET A 263 -3.94 6.20 -16.74
N GLU A 264 -2.78 6.36 -17.37
CA GLU A 264 -2.70 6.44 -18.81
C GLU A 264 -3.19 5.13 -19.43
N VAL A 265 -4.17 5.22 -20.33
CA VAL A 265 -4.61 4.07 -21.12
C VAL A 265 -3.54 3.80 -22.18
N ILE A 266 -2.64 2.87 -21.89
CA ILE A 266 -1.71 2.39 -22.92
C ILE A 266 -2.55 1.61 -23.93
N HIS A 267 -2.95 2.27 -25.02
CA HIS A 267 -3.48 1.58 -26.20
C HIS A 267 -2.34 0.73 -26.78
N THR A 268 -2.26 -0.54 -26.37
CA THR A 268 -1.51 -1.53 -27.14
C THR A 268 -2.27 -1.71 -28.45
N PRO A 269 -1.70 -1.30 -29.61
CA PRO A 269 -2.37 -1.51 -30.89
C PRO A 269 -2.62 -3.00 -31.06
N HIS A 270 -3.87 -3.35 -31.35
CA HIS A 270 -4.25 -4.74 -31.65
C HIS A 270 -3.30 -5.31 -32.69
N LYS A 271 -2.95 -6.59 -32.58
CA LYS A 271 -2.06 -7.28 -33.54
C LYS A 271 -2.50 -7.09 -35.01
N ASP A 272 -3.78 -6.82 -35.24
CA ASP A 272 -4.35 -6.59 -36.57
C ASP A 272 -3.94 -5.24 -37.19
N GLU A 273 -3.77 -4.18 -36.38
CA GLU A 273 -3.30 -2.87 -36.90
C GLU A 273 -1.82 -2.90 -37.28
N ARG A 274 -1.00 -3.73 -36.62
CA ARG A 274 0.42 -3.93 -37.04
C ARG A 274 0.53 -4.61 -38.42
N ASN A 275 -0.38 -5.51 -38.74
CA ASN A 275 -0.37 -6.18 -40.04
C ASN A 275 -0.87 -5.26 -41.16
N GLN A 276 -1.81 -4.36 -40.91
CA GLN A 276 -2.27 -3.37 -41.90
C GLN A 276 -1.15 -2.35 -42.19
N ASN A 277 -0.47 -1.82 -41.21
CA ASN A 277 0.64 -0.89 -41.41
C ASN A 277 1.86 -1.52 -42.14
N LEU A 278 2.12 -2.82 -41.94
CA LEU A 278 3.15 -3.54 -42.68
C LEU A 278 2.76 -3.81 -44.14
N THR A 279 1.47 -4.00 -44.41
CA THR A 279 0.93 -4.22 -45.76
C THR A 279 0.90 -2.92 -46.57
N GLU A 280 0.60 -1.80 -45.94
CA GLU A 280 0.62 -0.46 -46.58
C GLU A 280 2.07 0.00 -46.88
N ARG A 281 3.02 -0.22 -45.98
CA ARG A 281 4.44 0.09 -46.22
C ARG A 281 5.04 -0.76 -47.33
N ARG A 282 4.58 -2.01 -47.56
CA ARG A 282 5.00 -2.84 -48.68
C ARG A 282 4.39 -2.39 -50.01
N LYS A 283 3.19 -1.79 -50.00
CA LYS A 283 2.57 -1.25 -51.22
C LYS A 283 3.13 0.10 -51.65
N SER A 284 3.66 0.92 -50.72
CA SER A 284 4.28 2.20 -51.01
C SER A 284 5.78 2.09 -51.43
N GLY A 285 6.43 0.94 -51.19
CA GLY A 285 7.81 0.68 -51.59
C GLY A 285 8.00 0.09 -53.01
N LEU A 286 6.91 -0.07 -53.80
CA LEU A 286 6.99 -0.65 -55.15
C LEU A 286 6.58 0.36 -56.21
N LYS A 287 7.03 1.63 -56.10
CA LYS A 287 7.00 2.62 -57.18
C LYS A 287 8.37 3.31 -57.20
N MET A 288 9.30 2.69 -57.92
CA MET A 288 10.40 3.31 -58.66
C MET A 288 10.61 2.50 -59.93
#